data_c40d91a89d917d02778d6a7e15db22db
#
_entry.id   c40d91a89d917d02778d6a7e15db22db
#
_cell.length_a   1.000
_cell.length_b   1.000
_cell.length_c   1.000
_cell.angle_alpha   90.00
_cell.angle_beta   90.00
_cell.angle_gamma   90.00
#
_symmetry.space_group_name_H-M   'P 1'
#
loop_
_entity.id
_entity.type
_entity.pdbx_description
1 polymer ?
#
loop_
_entity_poly.entity_id
_entity_poly.type
_entity_poly.pdbx_seq_one_letter_code
_entity_poly.pdbx_strand_id
1 'polypeptide(L)'
;MTTTSKWSAGIVTMLFLLISPYGYAQTSDSLFVEEMRQEGISFTSHNKIHLLMSGKDKFADMFEVIRQAKSSIHMEYFNFRNDSIGNLLYDLLREKRRQGVEVRCLFDGFGNDSNNKPLKKEHLRKLRADSIEIYEFDPIRFPWINHIWPRDHRKIVVIDGEIGYTGGMNVADYYIVGTEQVGEWRDMHCRIEGPAVNELQIIFARMWKHVTKEELSDPKYFQGKPVGNKMIGIANREPRTVTAIMRRLYVHALDNAKDSVKIVNPYFVPTRSIMNALKRCAKRGVKVDILISSKYDVPLMPDVVLRKTRKLYKSGVHIWRYRPGFHHSKIMMVDGRFCTVGSTNLDSRSLRYDYEINALAIDPETTKQLDERFMQDLQKCDYMTEEEWHKSQNAWHKFKGWLGSLLTFLI
;
A
#
# COMPACT_ATOMS: atom_id res chain seq x y z
N MET A 1 -34.24 -79.14 39.04
CA MET A 1 -34.62 -77.71 39.18
C MET A 1 -33.68 -76.94 38.30
N THR A 2 -34.20 -76.37 37.29
CA THR A 2 -33.58 -75.85 36.08
C THR A 2 -33.07 -74.42 36.27
N THR A 3 -31.82 -74.14 35.99
CA THR A 3 -31.25 -72.79 35.86
C THR A 3 -30.88 -72.54 34.39
N THR A 4 -31.59 -71.65 33.77
CA THR A 4 -31.35 -71.17 32.42
C THR A 4 -30.33 -70.06 32.41
N SER A 5 -29.21 -70.28 31.70
CA SER A 5 -28.22 -69.25 31.43
C SER A 5 -28.62 -68.39 30.22
N LYS A 6 -28.68 -67.07 30.39
CA LYS A 6 -28.87 -66.12 29.29
C LYS A 6 -27.51 -65.66 28.76
N TRP A 7 -27.23 -65.94 27.49
CA TRP A 7 -26.13 -65.36 26.74
C TRP A 7 -26.53 -63.96 26.27
N SER A 8 -25.76 -62.98 26.67
CA SER A 8 -25.88 -61.62 26.11
C SER A 8 -24.86 -61.48 24.99
N ALA A 9 -25.36 -61.32 23.76
CA ALA A 9 -24.52 -61.02 22.61
C ALA A 9 -24.07 -59.55 22.63
N GLY A 10 -22.79 -59.37 22.86
CA GLY A 10 -22.15 -58.01 22.73
C GLY A 10 -21.98 -57.64 21.25
N ILE A 11 -22.64 -56.61 20.78
CA ILE A 11 -22.43 -56.02 19.49
C ILE A 11 -21.20 -55.14 19.60
N VAL A 12 -20.10 -55.57 19.00
CA VAL A 12 -18.89 -54.77 18.79
C VAL A 12 -19.15 -53.90 17.56
N THR A 13 -19.52 -52.65 17.80
CA THR A 13 -19.61 -51.61 16.77
C THR A 13 -18.21 -51.18 16.37
N MET A 14 -17.71 -51.69 15.26
CA MET A 14 -16.41 -51.33 14.67
C MET A 14 -16.58 -49.97 13.98
N LEU A 15 -16.15 -48.87 14.61
CA LEU A 15 -16.11 -47.53 14.01
C LEU A 15 -15.02 -47.54 12.95
N PHE A 16 -15.39 -47.68 11.67
CA PHE A 16 -14.49 -47.37 10.56
C PHE A 16 -14.31 -45.85 10.49
N LEU A 17 -13.24 -45.37 11.04
CA LEU A 17 -12.70 -44.04 10.70
C LEU A 17 -12.28 -44.11 9.22
N LEU A 18 -13.15 -43.62 8.34
CA LEU A 18 -12.80 -43.27 6.97
C LEU A 18 -11.79 -42.12 7.03
N ILE A 19 -10.50 -42.46 7.10
CA ILE A 19 -9.42 -41.54 6.79
C ILE A 19 -9.54 -41.27 5.29
N SER A 20 -10.09 -40.11 4.95
CA SER A 20 -10.10 -39.62 3.58
C SER A 20 -8.65 -39.43 3.12
N PRO A 21 -8.19 -40.12 2.06
CA PRO A 21 -6.81 -40.01 1.58
C PRO A 21 -6.57 -38.76 0.71
N TYR A 22 -7.46 -37.82 0.69
CA TYR A 22 -7.25 -36.52 0.05
C TYR A 22 -6.77 -35.49 1.07
N GLY A 23 -5.56 -35.67 1.54
CA GLY A 23 -4.76 -34.54 2.01
C GLY A 23 -4.50 -33.65 0.79
N TYR A 24 -5.32 -32.65 0.56
CA TYR A 24 -4.98 -31.56 -0.37
C TYR A 24 -3.65 -31.01 0.11
N ALA A 25 -2.58 -31.24 -0.64
CA ALA A 25 -1.33 -30.54 -0.43
C ALA A 25 -1.65 -29.05 -0.48
N GLN A 26 -1.56 -28.37 0.66
CA GLN A 26 -1.77 -26.93 0.71
C GLN A 26 -0.80 -26.28 -0.28
N THR A 27 -1.32 -25.57 -1.27
CA THR A 27 -0.48 -24.81 -2.18
C THR A 27 0.26 -23.73 -1.40
N SER A 28 1.43 -23.32 -1.87
CA SER A 28 2.17 -22.24 -1.20
C SER A 28 1.36 -20.94 -1.06
N ASP A 29 0.36 -20.74 -1.92
CA ASP A 29 -0.55 -19.60 -1.86
C ASP A 29 -1.56 -19.73 -0.73
N SER A 30 -2.11 -20.94 -0.51
CA SER A 30 -3.05 -21.18 0.59
C SER A 30 -2.37 -21.05 1.96
N LEU A 31 -1.10 -21.46 2.07
CA LEU A 31 -0.30 -21.26 3.29
C LEU A 31 -0.04 -19.78 3.55
N PHE A 32 0.35 -19.04 2.52
CA PHE A 32 0.57 -17.60 2.64
C PHE A 32 -0.71 -16.84 3.02
N VAL A 33 -1.86 -17.18 2.42
CA VAL A 33 -3.17 -16.61 2.77
C VAL A 33 -3.48 -16.87 4.24
N GLU A 34 -3.24 -18.09 4.72
CA GLU A 34 -3.50 -18.46 6.12
C GLU A 34 -2.59 -17.71 7.09
N GLU A 35 -1.29 -17.59 6.79
CA GLU A 35 -0.35 -16.78 7.56
C GLU A 35 -0.80 -15.32 7.61
N MET A 36 -1.22 -14.75 6.48
CA MET A 36 -1.70 -13.36 6.42
C MET A 36 -3.02 -13.17 7.17
N ARG A 37 -3.90 -14.17 7.17
CA ARG A 37 -5.12 -14.14 7.96
C ARG A 37 -4.84 -14.11 9.47
N GLN A 38 -3.85 -14.86 9.92
CA GLN A 38 -3.40 -14.82 11.32
C GLN A 38 -2.80 -13.46 11.71
N GLU A 39 -2.25 -12.74 10.73
CA GLU A 39 -1.79 -11.36 10.91
C GLU A 39 -2.91 -10.31 10.80
N GLY A 40 -4.15 -10.73 10.55
CA GLY A 40 -5.32 -9.86 10.44
C GLY A 40 -5.61 -9.34 9.04
N ILE A 41 -5.02 -9.95 7.99
CA ILE A 41 -5.33 -9.63 6.58
C ILE A 41 -6.27 -10.68 6.02
N SER A 42 -7.50 -10.29 5.74
CA SER A 42 -8.48 -11.15 5.07
C SER A 42 -8.38 -11.00 3.55
N PHE A 43 -8.33 -12.14 2.86
CA PHE A 43 -8.42 -12.19 1.40
C PHE A 43 -9.85 -12.52 0.98
N THR A 44 -10.31 -11.84 -0.05
CA THR A 44 -11.59 -12.12 -0.70
C THR A 44 -11.36 -12.56 -2.15
N SER A 45 -12.17 -13.50 -2.63
CA SER A 45 -12.19 -13.93 -4.02
C SER A 45 -13.18 -13.11 -4.83
N HIS A 46 -13.21 -13.34 -6.14
CA HIS A 46 -14.13 -12.69 -7.08
C HIS A 46 -14.00 -11.17 -7.19
N ASN A 47 -12.77 -10.67 -7.12
CA ASN A 47 -12.49 -9.28 -7.40
C ASN A 47 -11.94 -9.09 -8.81
N LYS A 48 -11.96 -7.84 -9.28
CA LYS A 48 -11.14 -7.31 -10.37
C LYS A 48 -10.13 -6.34 -9.79
N ILE A 49 -8.96 -6.27 -10.39
CA ILE A 49 -7.96 -5.24 -10.12
C ILE A 49 -7.46 -4.67 -11.44
N HIS A 50 -7.41 -3.37 -11.54
CA HIS A 50 -6.86 -2.64 -12.67
C HIS A 50 -5.69 -1.78 -12.21
N LEU A 51 -4.51 -2.00 -12.79
CA LEU A 51 -3.30 -1.28 -12.44
C LEU A 51 -3.25 0.06 -13.18
N LEU A 52 -3.06 1.13 -12.43
CA LEU A 52 -2.93 2.51 -12.92
C LEU A 52 -1.46 2.91 -12.81
N MET A 53 -0.76 2.80 -13.93
CA MET A 53 0.71 2.81 -13.95
C MET A 53 1.32 4.22 -14.11
N SER A 54 0.51 5.26 -14.11
CA SER A 54 0.93 6.67 -14.12
C SER A 54 -0.13 7.58 -13.50
N GLY A 55 0.26 8.82 -13.16
CA GLY A 55 -0.70 9.83 -12.71
C GLY A 55 -1.75 10.14 -13.77
N LYS A 56 -1.35 10.15 -15.06
CA LYS A 56 -2.28 10.36 -16.18
C LYS A 56 -3.36 9.28 -16.19
N ASP A 57 -2.98 8.00 -16.08
CA ASP A 57 -3.92 6.88 -16.09
C ASP A 57 -4.85 6.95 -14.88
N LYS A 58 -4.28 7.19 -13.68
CA LYS A 58 -5.05 7.29 -12.43
C LYS A 58 -6.12 8.38 -12.51
N PHE A 59 -5.76 9.61 -12.90
CA PHE A 59 -6.70 10.71 -12.88
C PHE A 59 -7.74 10.60 -14.00
N ALA A 60 -7.37 10.09 -15.18
CA ALA A 60 -8.33 9.84 -16.25
C ALA A 60 -9.38 8.80 -15.83
N ASP A 61 -8.95 7.66 -15.30
CA ASP A 61 -9.83 6.59 -14.84
C ASP A 61 -10.70 7.05 -13.65
N MET A 62 -10.09 7.59 -12.60
CA MET A 62 -10.80 8.00 -11.39
C MET A 62 -11.83 9.11 -11.66
N PHE A 63 -11.50 10.09 -12.49
CA PHE A 63 -12.43 11.18 -12.81
C PHE A 63 -13.61 10.69 -13.63
N GLU A 64 -13.39 9.72 -14.52
CA GLU A 64 -14.49 9.10 -15.28
C GLU A 64 -15.44 8.32 -14.36
N VAL A 65 -14.90 7.54 -13.43
CA VAL A 65 -15.73 6.82 -12.45
C VAL A 65 -16.47 7.79 -11.52
N ILE A 66 -15.83 8.89 -11.09
CA ILE A 66 -16.50 9.94 -10.29
C ILE A 66 -17.66 10.56 -11.07
N ARG A 67 -17.52 10.86 -12.39
CA ARG A 67 -18.63 11.39 -13.20
C ARG A 67 -19.85 10.45 -13.19
N GLN A 68 -19.60 9.14 -13.12
CA GLN A 68 -20.65 8.11 -13.12
C GLN A 68 -21.26 7.84 -11.73
N ALA A 69 -20.67 8.37 -10.65
CA ALA A 69 -21.12 8.18 -9.28
C ALA A 69 -22.59 8.60 -9.09
N LYS A 70 -23.36 7.79 -8.32
CA LYS A 70 -24.81 7.96 -8.11
C LYS A 70 -25.20 8.15 -6.65
N SER A 71 -24.40 7.63 -5.72
CA SER A 71 -24.75 7.57 -4.29
C SER A 71 -23.73 8.30 -3.41
N SER A 72 -22.46 7.87 -3.44
CA SER A 72 -21.46 8.38 -2.52
C SER A 72 -20.05 8.39 -3.11
N ILE A 73 -19.24 9.35 -2.67
CA ILE A 73 -17.82 9.45 -2.96
C ILE A 73 -17.10 9.70 -1.64
N HIS A 74 -16.32 8.72 -1.19
CA HIS A 74 -15.50 8.80 0.01
C HIS A 74 -14.03 8.83 -0.37
N MET A 75 -13.28 9.81 0.13
CA MET A 75 -11.88 10.03 -0.23
C MET A 75 -11.02 10.27 1.01
N GLU A 76 -9.91 9.56 1.13
CA GLU A 76 -8.91 9.73 2.18
C GLU A 76 -7.53 9.82 1.54
N TYR A 77 -6.83 10.94 1.79
CA TYR A 77 -5.51 11.20 1.22
C TYR A 77 -4.56 11.82 2.24
N PHE A 78 -3.26 11.58 2.09
CA PHE A 78 -2.26 12.32 2.84
C PHE A 78 -2.29 13.81 2.50
N ASN A 79 -2.45 14.16 1.21
CA ASN A 79 -2.73 15.54 0.83
C ASN A 79 -3.63 15.66 -0.39
N PHE A 80 -4.43 16.72 -0.40
CA PHE A 80 -5.07 17.31 -1.55
C PHE A 80 -4.37 18.62 -1.87
N ARG A 81 -3.94 18.83 -3.11
CA ARG A 81 -3.28 20.08 -3.47
C ARG A 81 -4.25 21.08 -4.10
N ASN A 82 -3.96 22.36 -3.89
CA ASN A 82 -4.61 23.45 -4.61
C ASN A 82 -3.83 23.73 -5.91
N ASP A 83 -3.85 22.78 -6.83
CA ASP A 83 -3.23 22.85 -8.15
C ASP A 83 -4.25 22.47 -9.24
N SER A 84 -3.82 22.32 -10.51
CA SER A 84 -4.76 22.10 -11.62
C SER A 84 -5.58 20.84 -11.45
N ILE A 85 -4.94 19.71 -11.14
CA ILE A 85 -5.62 18.42 -10.90
C ILE A 85 -6.53 18.49 -9.67
N GLY A 86 -6.05 19.12 -8.59
CA GLY A 86 -6.87 19.32 -7.39
C GLY A 86 -8.13 20.14 -7.69
N ASN A 87 -7.99 21.24 -8.44
CA ASN A 87 -9.14 22.09 -8.78
C ASN A 87 -10.12 21.37 -9.73
N LEU A 88 -9.64 20.62 -10.72
CA LEU A 88 -10.50 19.77 -11.56
C LEU A 88 -11.29 18.75 -10.73
N LEU A 89 -10.65 18.11 -9.75
CA LEU A 89 -11.34 17.21 -8.83
C LEU A 89 -12.42 17.96 -8.04
N TYR A 90 -12.11 19.12 -7.45
CA TYR A 90 -13.07 19.87 -6.64
C TYR A 90 -14.28 20.34 -7.46
N ASP A 91 -14.09 20.76 -8.71
CA ASP A 91 -15.19 21.13 -9.59
C ASP A 91 -16.09 19.92 -9.90
N LEU A 92 -15.50 18.76 -10.15
CA LEU A 92 -16.24 17.52 -10.36
C LEU A 92 -17.02 17.09 -9.09
N LEU A 93 -16.41 17.19 -7.91
CA LEU A 93 -17.10 16.90 -6.64
C LEU A 93 -18.27 17.86 -6.39
N ARG A 94 -18.13 19.15 -6.70
CA ARG A 94 -19.24 20.15 -6.64
C ARG A 94 -20.38 19.76 -7.57
N GLU A 95 -20.06 19.33 -8.79
CA GLU A 95 -21.08 18.87 -9.73
C GLU A 95 -21.83 17.66 -9.18
N LYS A 96 -21.12 16.66 -8.65
CA LYS A 96 -21.74 15.48 -8.04
C LYS A 96 -22.60 15.83 -6.82
N ARG A 97 -22.18 16.79 -6.00
CA ARG A 97 -23.01 17.30 -4.89
C ARG A 97 -24.32 17.90 -5.37
N ARG A 98 -24.30 18.71 -6.45
CA ARG A 98 -25.54 19.25 -7.05
C ARG A 98 -26.46 18.15 -7.60
N GLN A 99 -25.92 17.02 -8.01
CA GLN A 99 -26.66 15.83 -8.44
C GLN A 99 -27.17 14.96 -7.27
N GLY A 100 -26.93 15.35 -6.01
CA GLY A 100 -27.38 14.63 -4.82
C GLY A 100 -26.42 13.56 -4.31
N VAL A 101 -25.24 13.38 -4.91
CA VAL A 101 -24.23 12.41 -4.44
C VAL A 101 -23.60 12.91 -3.13
N GLU A 102 -23.48 12.03 -2.14
CA GLU A 102 -22.77 12.34 -0.89
C GLU A 102 -21.26 12.39 -1.11
N VAL A 103 -20.59 13.44 -0.67
CA VAL A 103 -19.15 13.59 -0.83
C VAL A 103 -18.47 13.83 0.51
N ARG A 104 -17.61 12.89 0.93
CA ARG A 104 -16.85 12.93 2.17
C ARG A 104 -15.37 12.79 1.90
N CYS A 105 -14.58 13.73 2.41
CA CYS A 105 -13.13 13.77 2.19
C CYS A 105 -12.39 13.91 3.52
N LEU A 106 -11.30 13.14 3.68
CA LEU A 106 -10.33 13.26 4.77
C LEU A 106 -8.94 13.54 4.22
N PHE A 107 -8.17 14.37 4.89
CA PHE A 107 -6.76 14.59 4.57
C PHE A 107 -5.94 14.79 5.84
N ASP A 108 -4.65 14.47 5.74
CA ASP A 108 -3.72 14.62 6.86
C ASP A 108 -3.28 16.07 7.02
N GLY A 109 -3.31 16.60 8.24
CA GLY A 109 -2.95 17.99 8.52
C GLY A 109 -1.49 18.30 8.20
N PHE A 110 -0.56 17.43 8.59
CA PHE A 110 0.85 17.60 8.24
C PHE A 110 1.08 17.45 6.74
N GLY A 111 0.42 16.47 6.10
CA GLY A 111 0.48 16.27 4.65
C GLY A 111 0.03 17.49 3.88
N ASN A 112 -1.02 18.17 4.36
CA ASN A 112 -1.48 19.43 3.78
C ASN A 112 -0.48 20.56 4.00
N ASP A 113 -0.04 20.79 5.23
CA ASP A 113 0.77 21.96 5.59
C ASP A 113 2.22 21.86 5.07
N SER A 114 2.73 20.66 4.89
CA SER A 114 4.09 20.42 4.38
C SER A 114 4.24 20.58 2.86
N ASN A 115 3.14 20.69 2.10
CA ASN A 115 3.22 20.87 0.65
C ASN A 115 3.22 22.37 0.24
N ASN A 116 3.75 22.68 -0.95
CA ASN A 116 3.89 24.05 -1.44
C ASN A 116 2.58 24.67 -2.05
N LYS A 117 1.49 23.88 -2.15
CA LYS A 117 0.17 24.33 -2.62
C LYS A 117 -0.93 23.77 -1.70
N PRO A 118 -0.94 24.11 -0.39
CA PRO A 118 -1.89 23.55 0.56
C PRO A 118 -3.31 24.05 0.35
N LEU A 119 -4.27 23.27 0.80
CA LEU A 119 -5.63 23.75 1.01
C LEU A 119 -5.64 24.69 2.22
N LYS A 120 -5.81 25.98 1.96
CA LYS A 120 -5.96 27.00 3.02
C LYS A 120 -7.39 27.03 3.57
N LYS A 121 -7.58 27.64 4.72
CA LYS A 121 -8.89 27.78 5.39
C LYS A 121 -9.99 28.32 4.49
N GLU A 122 -9.66 29.25 3.58
CA GLU A 122 -10.63 29.82 2.62
C GLU A 122 -11.11 28.79 1.59
N HIS A 123 -10.18 27.92 1.09
CA HIS A 123 -10.53 26.83 0.15
C HIS A 123 -11.45 25.81 0.83
N LEU A 124 -11.11 25.40 2.06
CA LEU A 124 -11.93 24.47 2.84
C LEU A 124 -13.31 25.06 3.14
N ARG A 125 -13.41 26.36 3.45
CA ARG A 125 -14.69 27.02 3.66
C ARG A 125 -15.54 27.02 2.40
N LYS A 126 -14.97 27.29 1.22
CA LYS A 126 -15.69 27.24 -0.07
C LYS A 126 -16.19 25.82 -0.36
N LEU A 127 -15.35 24.80 -0.21
CA LEU A 127 -15.75 23.39 -0.41
C LEU A 127 -16.90 22.99 0.52
N ARG A 128 -16.84 23.38 1.79
CA ARG A 128 -17.92 23.12 2.77
C ARG A 128 -19.20 23.88 2.45
N ALA A 129 -19.10 25.10 1.93
CA ALA A 129 -20.26 25.85 1.46
C ALA A 129 -20.96 25.18 0.27
N ASP A 130 -20.21 24.45 -0.55
CA ASP A 130 -20.73 23.59 -1.62
C ASP A 130 -21.20 22.19 -1.12
N SER A 131 -21.40 22.06 0.20
CA SER A 131 -21.83 20.82 0.87
C SER A 131 -20.88 19.63 0.69
N ILE A 132 -19.60 19.86 0.41
CA ILE A 132 -18.55 18.84 0.46
C ILE A 132 -18.09 18.73 1.90
N GLU A 133 -18.28 17.55 2.49
CA GLU A 133 -17.83 17.26 3.84
C GLU A 133 -16.33 16.94 3.80
N ILE A 134 -15.47 17.92 4.11
CA ILE A 134 -14.02 17.79 4.09
C ILE A 134 -13.42 18.15 5.45
N TYR A 135 -12.67 17.19 6.03
CA TYR A 135 -12.10 17.33 7.36
C TYR A 135 -10.62 16.94 7.37
N GLU A 136 -9.91 17.51 8.31
CA GLU A 136 -8.48 17.38 8.52
C GLU A 136 -8.21 16.39 9.66
N PHE A 137 -7.40 15.38 9.38
CA PHE A 137 -6.90 14.47 10.41
C PHE A 137 -5.72 15.11 11.13
N ASP A 138 -5.82 15.19 12.44
CA ASP A 138 -4.78 15.60 13.40
C ASP A 138 -3.95 16.83 12.96
N PRO A 139 -4.59 18.01 12.82
CA PRO A 139 -3.90 19.24 12.43
C PRO A 139 -2.84 19.63 13.46
N ILE A 140 -1.65 20.04 13.00
CA ILE A 140 -0.59 20.52 13.86
C ILE A 140 -0.96 21.91 14.38
N ARG A 141 -1.08 22.05 15.68
CA ARG A 141 -1.42 23.32 16.35
C ARG A 141 -0.34 23.71 17.34
N PHE A 142 0.21 24.91 17.18
CA PHE A 142 1.13 25.48 18.17
C PHE A 142 0.41 25.64 19.52
N PRO A 143 1.05 25.33 20.66
CA PRO A 143 2.44 24.87 20.86
C PRO A 143 2.63 23.34 20.81
N TRP A 144 1.63 22.56 20.44
CA TRP A 144 1.61 21.10 20.51
C TRP A 144 2.27 20.45 19.29
N ILE A 145 3.56 20.69 19.10
CA ILE A 145 4.35 20.06 18.02
C ILE A 145 4.60 18.56 18.24
N ASN A 146 4.16 18.00 19.37
CA ASN A 146 4.24 16.57 19.69
C ASN A 146 3.29 15.69 18.88
N HIS A 147 2.34 16.25 18.13
CA HIS A 147 1.47 15.56 17.18
C HIS A 147 2.08 15.38 15.78
N ILE A 148 3.43 15.21 15.68
CA ILE A 148 4.09 14.93 14.42
C ILE A 148 3.79 13.49 13.96
N TRP A 149 3.54 12.56 14.86
CA TRP A 149 3.14 11.18 14.62
C TRP A 149 1.98 10.76 15.52
N PRO A 150 1.11 9.81 15.05
CA PRO A 150 1.07 9.18 13.72
C PRO A 150 0.47 10.10 12.65
N ARG A 151 0.81 9.86 11.37
CA ARG A 151 0.21 10.54 10.22
C ARG A 151 -0.61 9.57 9.39
N ASP A 152 -1.64 10.09 8.72
CA ASP A 152 -2.45 9.30 7.80
C ASP A 152 -1.85 9.34 6.40
N HIS A 153 -1.05 8.32 6.08
CA HIS A 153 -0.39 8.23 4.78
C HIS A 153 -1.15 7.32 3.79
N ARG A 154 -2.37 6.91 4.13
CA ARG A 154 -3.22 6.11 3.23
C ARG A 154 -3.75 6.95 2.06
N LYS A 155 -4.13 6.29 1.00
CA LYS A 155 -4.82 6.85 -0.15
C LYS A 155 -5.94 5.89 -0.47
N ILE A 156 -7.16 6.30 -0.17
CA ILE A 156 -8.37 5.52 -0.36
C ILE A 156 -9.40 6.36 -1.09
N VAL A 157 -10.02 5.80 -2.11
CA VAL A 157 -11.25 6.33 -2.68
C VAL A 157 -12.25 5.18 -2.76
N VAL A 158 -13.47 5.40 -2.33
CA VAL A 158 -14.59 4.47 -2.54
C VAL A 158 -15.74 5.25 -3.17
N ILE A 159 -16.22 4.74 -4.30
CA ILE A 159 -17.31 5.33 -5.08
C ILE A 159 -18.47 4.36 -5.10
N ASP A 160 -19.65 4.85 -4.68
CA ASP A 160 -20.92 4.10 -4.58
C ASP A 160 -20.81 2.79 -3.75
N GLY A 161 -19.75 2.63 -2.95
CA GLY A 161 -19.47 1.39 -2.23
C GLY A 161 -19.04 0.22 -3.14
N GLU A 162 -18.92 0.43 -4.45
CA GLU A 162 -18.68 -0.61 -5.46
C GLU A 162 -17.27 -0.58 -6.04
N ILE A 163 -16.68 0.60 -6.18
CA ILE A 163 -15.36 0.81 -6.81
C ILE A 163 -14.42 1.46 -5.81
N GLY A 164 -13.27 0.82 -5.60
CA GLY A 164 -12.24 1.29 -4.68
C GLY A 164 -10.93 1.63 -5.40
N TYR A 165 -10.21 2.63 -4.88
CA TYR A 165 -8.85 2.97 -5.33
C TYR A 165 -7.90 3.00 -4.15
N THR A 166 -6.67 2.50 -4.36
CA THR A 166 -5.56 2.66 -3.42
C THR A 166 -4.21 2.59 -4.13
N GLY A 167 -3.15 3.04 -3.48
CA GLY A 167 -1.79 3.06 -4.05
C GLY A 167 -0.91 4.18 -3.49
N GLY A 168 0.12 4.58 -4.24
CA GLY A 168 1.11 5.57 -3.78
C GLY A 168 0.71 7.03 -4.02
N MET A 169 -0.17 7.32 -4.99
CA MET A 169 -0.42 8.67 -5.50
C MET A 169 -1.40 9.48 -4.64
N ASN A 170 -1.04 10.69 -4.28
CA ASN A 170 -1.96 11.73 -3.77
C ASN A 170 -2.72 12.42 -4.93
N VAL A 171 -3.37 13.54 -4.65
CA VAL A 171 -4.01 14.41 -5.65
C VAL A 171 -3.11 15.60 -5.92
N ALA A 172 -2.32 15.54 -7.01
CA ALA A 172 -1.36 16.59 -7.35
C ALA A 172 -0.90 16.52 -8.82
N ASP A 173 -0.62 17.71 -9.40
CA ASP A 173 -0.13 17.87 -10.78
C ASP A 173 1.19 17.12 -11.03
N TYR A 174 2.08 17.05 -10.03
CA TYR A 174 3.42 16.47 -10.21
C TYR A 174 3.41 14.98 -10.55
N TYR A 175 2.34 14.24 -10.31
CA TYR A 175 2.19 12.86 -10.78
C TYR A 175 2.04 12.76 -12.30
N ILE A 176 1.72 13.88 -12.98
CA ILE A 176 1.59 13.96 -14.44
C ILE A 176 2.81 14.65 -15.06
N VAL A 177 3.21 15.80 -14.51
CA VAL A 177 4.22 16.67 -15.13
C VAL A 177 5.59 16.62 -14.43
N GLY A 178 5.70 15.92 -13.30
CA GLY A 178 6.92 15.91 -12.51
C GLY A 178 7.16 17.22 -11.74
N THR A 179 8.40 17.43 -11.28
CA THR A 179 8.86 18.69 -10.64
C THR A 179 10.23 19.10 -11.18
N GLU A 180 10.58 20.37 -11.10
CA GLU A 180 11.91 20.87 -11.46
C GLU A 180 13.02 20.19 -10.62
N GLN A 181 12.74 19.94 -9.34
CA GLN A 181 13.69 19.36 -8.40
C GLN A 181 14.07 17.93 -8.73
N VAL A 182 13.08 17.07 -9.06
CA VAL A 182 13.31 15.63 -9.22
C VAL A 182 13.09 15.13 -10.65
N GLY A 183 12.55 15.95 -11.54
CA GLY A 183 12.17 15.55 -12.91
C GLY A 183 10.89 14.73 -12.93
N GLU A 184 10.87 13.60 -13.63
CA GLU A 184 9.72 12.69 -13.68
C GLU A 184 9.34 12.20 -12.28
N TRP A 185 8.05 12.24 -11.97
CA TRP A 185 7.49 11.66 -10.74
C TRP A 185 6.67 10.42 -11.09
N ARG A 186 7.31 9.27 -10.96
CA ARG A 186 6.76 7.97 -11.33
C ARG A 186 6.10 7.32 -10.10
N ASP A 187 4.82 6.96 -10.20
CA ASP A 187 4.12 6.24 -9.13
C ASP A 187 3.05 5.31 -9.71
N MET A 188 2.48 4.45 -8.86
CA MET A 188 1.44 3.48 -9.21
C MET A 188 0.26 3.53 -8.26
N HIS A 189 -0.91 3.17 -8.81
CA HIS A 189 -2.18 3.05 -8.11
C HIS A 189 -2.94 1.84 -8.64
N CYS A 190 -4.01 1.44 -7.99
CA CYS A 190 -4.92 0.44 -8.53
C CYS A 190 -6.38 0.80 -8.27
N ARG A 191 -7.26 0.41 -9.20
CA ARG A 191 -8.70 0.34 -9.04
C ARG A 191 -9.08 -1.10 -8.73
N ILE A 192 -9.96 -1.27 -7.75
CA ILE A 192 -10.48 -2.56 -7.29
C ILE A 192 -12.00 -2.53 -7.39
N GLU A 193 -12.58 -3.61 -7.88
CA GLU A 193 -14.01 -3.89 -7.87
C GLU A 193 -14.23 -5.26 -7.25
N GLY A 194 -15.30 -5.43 -6.47
CA GLY A 194 -15.59 -6.69 -5.82
C GLY A 194 -15.60 -6.60 -4.29
N PRO A 195 -15.67 -7.76 -3.60
CA PRO A 195 -15.81 -7.81 -2.13
C PRO A 195 -14.69 -7.08 -1.36
N ALA A 196 -13.47 -6.96 -1.91
CA ALA A 196 -12.36 -6.25 -1.27
C ALA A 196 -12.61 -4.73 -1.11
N VAL A 197 -13.54 -4.15 -1.88
CA VAL A 197 -13.93 -2.73 -1.74
C VAL A 197 -14.57 -2.46 -0.38
N ASN A 198 -15.32 -3.42 0.15
CA ASN A 198 -15.95 -3.28 1.47
C ASN A 198 -14.90 -3.09 2.57
N GLU A 199 -13.71 -3.70 2.45
CA GLU A 199 -12.62 -3.50 3.41
C GLU A 199 -12.05 -2.07 3.30
N LEU A 200 -11.86 -1.54 2.10
CA LEU A 200 -11.47 -0.12 1.90
C LEU A 200 -12.49 0.83 2.54
N GLN A 201 -13.78 0.54 2.36
CA GLN A 201 -14.85 1.34 2.95
C GLN A 201 -14.88 1.25 4.48
N ILE A 202 -14.65 0.07 5.07
CA ILE A 202 -14.56 -0.12 6.52
C ILE A 202 -13.39 0.71 7.09
N ILE A 203 -12.25 0.71 6.42
CA ILE A 203 -11.07 1.48 6.84
C ILE A 203 -11.37 2.98 6.81
N PHE A 204 -11.95 3.47 5.70
CA PHE A 204 -12.38 4.88 5.59
C PHE A 204 -13.40 5.23 6.69
N ALA A 205 -14.44 4.43 6.89
CA ALA A 205 -15.49 4.68 7.89
C ALA A 205 -14.94 4.75 9.32
N ARG A 206 -13.94 3.93 9.66
CA ARG A 206 -13.24 4.00 10.96
C ARG A 206 -12.51 5.33 11.14
N MET A 207 -11.77 5.78 10.10
CA MET A 207 -11.07 7.06 10.16
C MET A 207 -12.05 8.23 10.18
N TRP A 208 -13.14 8.15 9.40
CA TRP A 208 -14.23 9.14 9.43
C TRP A 208 -14.81 9.30 10.84
N LYS A 209 -15.19 8.16 11.48
CA LYS A 209 -15.68 8.15 12.87
C LYS A 209 -14.65 8.69 13.86
N HIS A 210 -13.36 8.40 13.63
CA HIS A 210 -12.28 8.92 14.50
C HIS A 210 -12.22 10.44 14.44
N VAL A 211 -12.32 11.04 13.25
CA VAL A 211 -12.19 12.49 13.03
C VAL A 211 -13.46 13.24 13.36
N THR A 212 -14.63 12.78 12.88
CA THR A 212 -15.90 13.50 12.91
C THR A 212 -16.83 13.08 14.06
N LYS A 213 -16.61 11.89 14.63
CA LYS A 213 -17.50 11.17 15.57
C LYS A 213 -18.79 10.63 14.94
N GLU A 214 -18.98 10.83 13.63
CA GLU A 214 -20.10 10.27 12.87
C GLU A 214 -19.79 8.84 12.46
N GLU A 215 -20.77 7.94 12.55
CA GLU A 215 -20.68 6.56 12.11
C GLU A 215 -21.27 6.37 10.72
N LEU A 216 -20.50 5.77 9.81
CA LEU A 216 -20.94 5.42 8.47
C LEU A 216 -21.24 3.92 8.41
N SER A 217 -22.49 3.56 8.73
CA SER A 217 -22.95 2.16 8.79
C SER A 217 -24.04 1.83 7.78
N ASP A 218 -24.49 2.80 6.96
CA ASP A 218 -25.53 2.56 5.95
C ASP A 218 -25.03 1.51 4.94
N PRO A 219 -25.84 0.42 4.70
CA PRO A 219 -25.50 -0.62 3.74
C PRO A 219 -25.20 -0.12 2.32
N LYS A 220 -25.71 1.04 1.92
CA LYS A 220 -25.41 1.66 0.61
C LYS A 220 -23.92 1.95 0.39
N TYR A 221 -23.12 2.07 1.45
CA TYR A 221 -21.68 2.30 1.35
C TYR A 221 -20.86 1.02 1.15
N PHE A 222 -21.49 -0.17 1.32
CA PHE A 222 -20.83 -1.49 1.32
C PHE A 222 -21.41 -2.37 0.21
N GLN A 223 -21.25 -1.95 -1.03
CA GLN A 223 -21.86 -2.60 -2.20
C GLN A 223 -20.86 -3.45 -3.01
N GLY A 224 -19.68 -3.75 -2.45
CA GLY A 224 -18.68 -4.60 -3.09
C GLY A 224 -19.22 -6.04 -3.29
N LYS A 225 -19.61 -6.37 -4.54
CA LYS A 225 -20.19 -7.67 -4.93
C LYS A 225 -19.20 -8.46 -5.80
N PRO A 226 -19.31 -9.79 -5.86
CA PRO A 226 -18.50 -10.61 -6.75
C PRO A 226 -18.58 -10.16 -8.22
N VAL A 227 -17.43 -9.81 -8.85
CA VAL A 227 -17.40 -9.29 -10.24
C VAL A 227 -16.27 -9.85 -11.10
N GLY A 228 -15.34 -10.61 -10.52
CA GLY A 228 -14.15 -11.13 -11.21
C GLY A 228 -13.67 -12.46 -10.64
N ASN A 229 -12.41 -12.76 -10.83
CA ASN A 229 -11.79 -14.02 -10.39
C ASN A 229 -10.53 -13.83 -9.55
N LYS A 230 -10.14 -12.56 -9.24
CA LYS A 230 -8.89 -12.29 -8.54
C LYS A 230 -9.06 -12.45 -7.02
N MET A 231 -8.02 -12.95 -6.37
CA MET A 231 -7.92 -13.00 -4.91
C MET A 231 -7.19 -11.76 -4.41
N ILE A 232 -7.89 -10.91 -3.66
CA ILE A 232 -7.38 -9.61 -3.17
C ILE A 232 -7.50 -9.55 -1.65
N GLY A 233 -6.41 -9.12 -1.01
CA GLY A 233 -6.38 -8.77 0.41
C GLY A 233 -6.05 -7.29 0.59
N ILE A 234 -6.53 -6.68 1.67
CA ILE A 234 -6.20 -5.32 2.04
C ILE A 234 -5.43 -5.34 3.36
N ALA A 235 -4.15 -5.00 3.29
CA ALA A 235 -3.34 -4.81 4.48
C ALA A 235 -3.49 -3.37 4.97
N ASN A 236 -4.01 -3.21 6.18
CA ASN A 236 -4.21 -1.91 6.80
C ASN A 236 -3.40 -1.82 8.09
N ARG A 237 -2.49 -0.87 8.17
CA ARG A 237 -1.74 -0.57 9.38
C ARG A 237 -2.37 0.58 10.15
N GLU A 238 -2.66 0.33 11.41
CA GLU A 238 -3.12 1.33 12.37
C GLU A 238 -2.14 1.42 13.55
N PRO A 239 -1.62 2.60 13.88
CA PRO A 239 -0.50 2.76 14.84
C PRO A 239 -0.75 2.21 16.24
N ARG A 240 -2.01 2.16 16.68
CA ARG A 240 -2.38 1.74 18.05
C ARG A 240 -2.90 0.31 18.14
N THR A 241 -3.48 -0.21 17.06
CA THR A 241 -4.19 -1.51 17.06
C THR A 241 -3.50 -2.56 16.21
N VAL A 242 -2.99 -2.19 15.03
CA VAL A 242 -2.39 -3.12 14.05
C VAL A 242 -0.97 -2.66 13.71
N THR A 243 -0.09 -2.68 14.70
CA THR A 243 1.21 -1.98 14.63
C THR A 243 2.27 -2.66 13.77
N ALA A 244 2.23 -3.97 13.61
CA ALA A 244 3.33 -4.74 12.99
C ALA A 244 2.98 -5.35 11.63
N ILE A 245 1.74 -5.21 11.16
CA ILE A 245 1.20 -5.92 10.01
C ILE A 245 2.06 -5.76 8.74
N MET A 246 2.45 -4.54 8.37
CA MET A 246 3.27 -4.31 7.18
C MET A 246 4.64 -4.97 7.30
N ARG A 247 5.29 -4.89 8.46
CA ARG A 247 6.60 -5.53 8.66
C ARG A 247 6.51 -7.06 8.54
N ARG A 248 5.46 -7.65 9.11
CA ARG A 248 5.23 -9.10 9.06
C ARG A 248 4.88 -9.53 7.64
N LEU A 249 3.99 -8.82 6.95
CA LEU A 249 3.68 -9.03 5.53
C LEU A 249 4.97 -9.13 4.68
N TYR A 250 5.84 -8.12 4.76
CA TYR A 250 7.09 -8.12 3.99
C TYR A 250 8.02 -9.27 4.40
N VAL A 251 8.13 -9.58 5.69
CA VAL A 251 8.97 -10.68 6.17
C VAL A 251 8.44 -12.03 5.70
N HIS A 252 7.13 -12.30 5.85
CA HIS A 252 6.50 -13.54 5.38
C HIS A 252 6.64 -13.71 3.86
N ALA A 253 6.36 -12.66 3.08
CA ALA A 253 6.49 -12.72 1.64
C ALA A 253 7.94 -13.04 1.20
N LEU A 254 8.94 -12.43 1.85
CA LEU A 254 10.36 -12.67 1.59
C LEU A 254 10.82 -14.07 2.05
N ASP A 255 10.36 -14.53 3.20
CA ASP A 255 10.77 -15.83 3.73
C ASP A 255 10.13 -16.99 2.95
N ASN A 256 8.95 -16.78 2.35
CA ASN A 256 8.28 -17.77 1.49
C ASN A 256 8.68 -17.69 0.00
N ALA A 257 9.45 -16.68 -0.42
CA ALA A 257 9.93 -16.55 -1.79
C ALA A 257 10.88 -17.71 -2.19
N LYS A 258 10.68 -18.25 -3.41
CA LYS A 258 11.43 -19.40 -3.95
C LYS A 258 12.30 -19.03 -5.15
N ASP A 259 11.79 -18.19 -6.05
CA ASP A 259 12.42 -17.91 -7.34
C ASP A 259 12.91 -16.46 -7.45
N SER A 260 12.01 -15.48 -7.20
CA SER A 260 12.33 -14.08 -7.43
C SER A 260 11.55 -13.12 -6.53
N VAL A 261 12.21 -12.02 -6.18
CA VAL A 261 11.60 -10.87 -5.50
C VAL A 261 12.01 -9.60 -6.24
N LYS A 262 11.03 -8.76 -6.59
CA LYS A 262 11.26 -7.44 -7.16
C LYS A 262 10.59 -6.40 -6.31
N ILE A 263 11.32 -5.36 -5.92
CA ILE A 263 10.82 -4.28 -5.05
C ILE A 263 11.12 -2.93 -5.70
N VAL A 264 10.11 -2.07 -5.76
CA VAL A 264 10.29 -0.63 -6.01
C VAL A 264 9.85 0.13 -4.78
N ASN A 265 10.73 0.95 -4.24
CA ASN A 265 10.39 1.77 -3.08
C ASN A 265 11.28 3.02 -3.01
N PRO A 266 10.69 4.24 -2.88
CA PRO A 266 11.45 5.49 -2.89
C PRO A 266 12.36 5.61 -1.66
N TYR A 267 11.80 5.40 -0.48
CA TYR A 267 12.51 5.56 0.79
C TYR A 267 12.91 4.20 1.34
N PHE A 268 13.89 3.57 0.65
CA PHE A 268 14.33 2.22 0.97
C PHE A 268 15.29 2.21 2.17
N VAL A 269 14.73 2.35 3.36
CA VAL A 269 15.42 2.35 4.67
C VAL A 269 14.80 1.29 5.60
N PRO A 270 14.74 0.02 5.17
CA PRO A 270 13.97 -1.02 5.84
C PRO A 270 14.44 -1.30 7.27
N THR A 271 13.52 -1.78 8.09
CA THR A 271 13.80 -2.24 9.45
C THR A 271 14.77 -3.42 9.45
N ARG A 272 15.38 -3.70 10.60
CA ARG A 272 16.32 -4.82 10.75
C ARG A 272 15.70 -6.17 10.36
N SER A 273 14.42 -6.39 10.66
CA SER A 273 13.71 -7.64 10.30
C SER A 273 13.63 -7.83 8.79
N ILE A 274 13.21 -6.79 8.04
CA ILE A 274 13.11 -6.83 6.57
C ILE A 274 14.51 -6.94 5.94
N MET A 275 15.51 -6.19 6.44
CA MET A 275 16.91 -6.31 6.00
C MET A 275 17.43 -7.74 6.14
N ASN A 276 17.14 -8.40 7.26
CA ASN A 276 17.57 -9.77 7.49
C ASN A 276 16.80 -10.77 6.60
N ALA A 277 15.49 -10.55 6.38
CA ALA A 277 14.70 -11.39 5.47
C ALA A 277 15.21 -11.30 4.02
N LEU A 278 15.53 -10.10 3.52
CA LEU A 278 16.15 -9.91 2.20
C LEU A 278 17.49 -10.65 2.06
N LYS A 279 18.33 -10.61 3.09
CA LYS A 279 19.60 -11.36 3.10
C LYS A 279 19.38 -12.87 3.12
N ARG A 280 18.42 -13.37 3.90
CA ARG A 280 18.05 -14.79 3.90
C ARG A 280 17.53 -15.21 2.53
N CYS A 281 16.71 -14.37 1.90
CA CYS A 281 16.17 -14.59 0.57
C CYS A 281 17.31 -14.77 -0.45
N ALA A 282 18.24 -13.82 -0.53
CA ALA A 282 19.42 -13.93 -1.41
C ALA A 282 20.30 -15.14 -1.07
N LYS A 283 20.52 -15.46 0.23
CA LYS A 283 21.29 -16.64 0.65
C LYS A 283 20.65 -17.96 0.21
N ARG A 284 19.32 -18.03 0.08
CA ARG A 284 18.62 -19.21 -0.47
C ARG A 284 18.73 -19.33 -1.99
N GLY A 285 19.36 -18.37 -2.67
CA GLY A 285 19.50 -18.34 -4.14
C GLY A 285 18.32 -17.66 -4.85
N VAL A 286 17.39 -17.06 -4.12
CA VAL A 286 16.28 -16.27 -4.70
C VAL A 286 16.84 -15.01 -5.35
N LYS A 287 16.47 -14.74 -6.59
CA LYS A 287 16.87 -13.52 -7.30
C LYS A 287 16.12 -12.31 -6.70
N VAL A 288 16.86 -11.38 -6.09
CA VAL A 288 16.27 -10.18 -5.48
C VAL A 288 16.74 -8.94 -6.23
N ASP A 289 15.80 -8.25 -6.88
CA ASP A 289 16.02 -6.98 -7.58
C ASP A 289 15.32 -5.84 -6.84
N ILE A 290 16.06 -4.78 -6.47
CA ILE A 290 15.54 -3.59 -5.79
C ILE A 290 15.79 -2.37 -6.65
N LEU A 291 14.72 -1.66 -7.01
CA LEU A 291 14.77 -0.41 -7.75
C LEU A 291 14.60 0.77 -6.78
N ILE A 292 15.61 1.64 -6.75
CA ILE A 292 15.65 2.89 -5.99
C ILE A 292 15.71 4.09 -6.95
N SER A 293 15.43 5.28 -6.45
CA SER A 293 15.52 6.51 -7.25
C SER A 293 16.94 7.07 -7.33
N SER A 294 17.22 7.84 -8.38
CA SER A 294 18.44 8.66 -8.47
C SER A 294 18.27 10.03 -7.84
N LYS A 295 17.06 10.57 -7.87
CA LYS A 295 16.70 11.88 -7.30
C LYS A 295 15.66 11.68 -6.21
N TYR A 296 15.64 12.58 -5.23
CA TYR A 296 14.76 12.51 -4.07
C TYR A 296 14.25 13.91 -3.73
N ASP A 297 13.05 13.97 -3.19
CA ASP A 297 12.42 15.19 -2.68
C ASP A 297 12.88 15.55 -1.26
N VAL A 298 13.44 14.58 -0.53
CA VAL A 298 14.01 14.78 0.82
C VAL A 298 15.55 14.80 0.76
N PRO A 299 16.25 15.87 1.19
CA PRO A 299 17.71 16.04 1.03
C PRO A 299 18.44 14.96 1.77
N LEU A 300 18.72 14.42 2.61
CA LEU A 300 19.55 13.36 3.20
C LEU A 300 19.19 11.94 2.73
N MET A 301 18.02 11.77 2.15
CA MET A 301 17.52 10.45 1.79
C MET A 301 18.41 9.68 0.82
N PRO A 302 19.00 10.28 -0.23
CA PRO A 302 19.89 9.55 -1.14
C PRO A 302 21.03 8.83 -0.42
N ASP A 303 21.70 9.52 0.50
CA ASP A 303 22.86 8.98 1.21
C ASP A 303 22.48 7.85 2.17
N VAL A 304 21.33 7.97 2.81
CA VAL A 304 20.80 6.93 3.72
C VAL A 304 20.40 5.69 2.94
N VAL A 305 19.65 5.84 1.83
CA VAL A 305 19.21 4.74 0.96
C VAL A 305 20.43 4.02 0.38
N LEU A 306 21.41 4.75 -0.17
CA LEU A 306 22.64 4.15 -0.68
C LEU A 306 23.40 3.37 0.41
N ARG A 307 23.47 3.89 1.62
CA ARG A 307 24.12 3.19 2.74
C ARG A 307 23.41 1.87 3.08
N LYS A 308 22.07 1.83 3.05
CA LYS A 308 21.28 0.63 3.36
C LYS A 308 21.35 -0.39 2.24
N THR A 309 21.16 0.05 1.00
CA THR A 309 21.17 -0.84 -0.18
C THR A 309 22.55 -1.43 -0.45
N ARG A 310 23.66 -0.70 -0.17
CA ARG A 310 25.01 -1.29 -0.27
C ARG A 310 25.21 -2.50 0.64
N LYS A 311 24.60 -2.52 1.82
CA LYS A 311 24.66 -3.70 2.71
C LYS A 311 23.94 -4.92 2.13
N LEU A 312 22.91 -4.71 1.34
CA LEU A 312 22.19 -5.77 0.63
C LEU A 312 22.94 -6.22 -0.62
N TYR A 313 23.48 -5.27 -1.39
CA TYR A 313 24.34 -5.56 -2.54
C TYR A 313 25.47 -6.53 -2.17
N LYS A 314 26.17 -6.29 -1.07
CA LYS A 314 27.20 -7.19 -0.54
C LYS A 314 26.68 -8.58 -0.11
N SER A 315 25.38 -8.77 -0.07
CA SER A 315 24.73 -10.05 0.24
C SER A 315 24.10 -10.72 -0.99
N GLY A 316 24.43 -10.21 -2.21
CA GLY A 316 23.93 -10.77 -3.47
C GLY A 316 22.60 -10.21 -3.97
N VAL A 317 22.10 -9.12 -3.37
CA VAL A 317 20.90 -8.42 -3.84
C VAL A 317 21.26 -7.45 -4.95
N HIS A 318 20.54 -7.47 -6.05
CA HIS A 318 20.72 -6.55 -7.17
C HIS A 318 20.08 -5.20 -6.86
N ILE A 319 20.82 -4.12 -7.09
CA ILE A 319 20.33 -2.75 -6.86
C ILE A 319 20.35 -1.98 -8.17
N TRP A 320 19.22 -1.39 -8.50
CA TRP A 320 18.98 -0.61 -9.72
C TRP A 320 18.59 0.81 -9.36
N ARG A 321 19.19 1.80 -10.02
CA ARG A 321 18.97 3.23 -9.77
C ARG A 321 18.27 3.88 -10.94
N TYR A 322 17.02 4.31 -10.75
CA TYR A 322 16.18 4.93 -11.78
C TYR A 322 16.66 6.33 -12.14
N ARG A 323 17.07 6.56 -13.39
CA ARG A 323 17.68 7.81 -13.86
C ARG A 323 16.71 8.98 -14.11
N PRO A 324 15.51 8.77 -14.72
CA PRO A 324 14.69 9.88 -15.19
C PRO A 324 14.23 10.83 -14.08
N GLY A 325 14.08 10.33 -12.84
CA GLY A 325 13.56 11.15 -11.78
C GLY A 325 13.33 10.41 -10.47
N PHE A 326 12.20 10.68 -9.85
CA PHE A 326 11.78 10.10 -8.58
C PHE A 326 10.76 8.98 -8.80
N HIS A 327 11.18 7.74 -8.59
CA HIS A 327 10.30 6.60 -8.68
C HIS A 327 9.62 6.35 -7.33
N HIS A 328 8.44 6.93 -7.14
CA HIS A 328 7.73 6.98 -5.87
C HIS A 328 6.82 5.77 -5.61
N SER A 329 6.76 4.75 -6.48
CA SER A 329 5.92 3.56 -6.27
C SER A 329 6.37 2.74 -5.06
N LYS A 330 5.41 2.10 -4.40
CA LYS A 330 5.61 1.15 -3.32
C LYS A 330 4.98 -0.16 -3.73
N ILE A 331 5.78 -0.97 -4.42
CA ILE A 331 5.36 -2.26 -4.97
C ILE A 331 6.36 -3.36 -4.62
N MET A 332 5.86 -4.55 -4.46
CA MET A 332 6.66 -5.78 -4.37
C MET A 332 5.99 -6.85 -5.21
N MET A 333 6.79 -7.66 -5.88
CA MET A 333 6.37 -8.86 -6.62
C MET A 333 7.19 -10.04 -6.13
N VAL A 334 6.55 -11.19 -5.96
CA VAL A 334 7.19 -12.42 -5.51
C VAL A 334 6.78 -13.58 -6.41
N ASP A 335 7.76 -14.30 -6.94
CA ASP A 335 7.62 -15.54 -7.70
C ASP A 335 6.63 -15.48 -8.88
N GLY A 336 6.41 -14.29 -9.45
CA GLY A 336 5.48 -14.07 -10.56
C GLY A 336 4.00 -14.32 -10.25
N ARG A 337 3.60 -14.44 -8.98
CA ARG A 337 2.25 -14.81 -8.56
C ARG A 337 1.63 -13.97 -7.45
N PHE A 338 2.44 -13.33 -6.63
CA PHE A 338 2.01 -12.43 -5.58
C PHE A 338 2.54 -11.02 -5.85
N CYS A 339 1.70 -10.02 -5.66
CA CYS A 339 2.15 -8.64 -5.70
C CYS A 339 1.41 -7.76 -4.69
N THR A 340 2.03 -6.62 -4.36
CA THR A 340 1.42 -5.57 -3.54
C THR A 340 1.63 -4.21 -4.17
N VAL A 341 0.57 -3.38 -4.14
CA VAL A 341 0.56 -1.97 -4.53
C VAL A 341 -0.05 -1.17 -3.40
N GLY A 342 0.65 -0.14 -2.90
CA GLY A 342 0.13 0.58 -1.75
C GLY A 342 0.84 1.88 -1.42
N SER A 343 0.62 2.34 -0.20
CA SER A 343 1.19 3.57 0.34
C SER A 343 2.48 3.37 1.13
N THR A 344 2.78 2.11 1.54
CA THR A 344 3.81 1.82 2.54
C THR A 344 5.23 1.99 2.01
N ASN A 345 5.94 2.99 2.51
CA ASN A 345 7.38 3.09 2.32
C ASN A 345 8.09 2.03 3.18
N LEU A 346 9.24 1.56 2.70
CA LEU A 346 10.12 0.69 3.48
C LEU A 346 11.06 1.50 4.38
N ASP A 347 10.47 2.39 5.19
CA ASP A 347 11.19 3.21 6.16
C ASP A 347 10.60 3.01 7.59
N SER A 348 11.23 3.63 8.58
CA SER A 348 10.80 3.49 9.97
C SER A 348 9.45 4.15 10.23
N ARG A 349 9.15 5.24 9.54
CA ARG A 349 7.94 6.01 9.73
C ARG A 349 6.73 5.20 9.27
N SER A 350 6.71 4.77 8.02
CA SER A 350 5.63 3.95 7.45
C SER A 350 5.48 2.60 8.15
N LEU A 351 6.59 1.96 8.53
CA LEU A 351 6.56 0.63 9.14
C LEU A 351 6.26 0.62 10.64
N ARG A 352 6.28 1.77 11.34
CA ARG A 352 6.13 1.82 12.80
C ARG A 352 5.12 2.83 13.31
N TYR A 353 4.93 3.96 12.62
CA TYR A 353 4.23 5.11 13.19
C TYR A 353 2.98 5.51 12.41
N ASP A 354 3.02 5.57 11.07
CA ASP A 354 1.93 6.11 10.27
C ASP A 354 0.83 5.08 9.96
N TYR A 355 -0.35 5.56 9.62
CA TYR A 355 -1.39 4.74 8.99
C TYR A 355 -1.00 4.47 7.55
N GLU A 356 -1.05 3.21 7.14
CA GLU A 356 -0.64 2.76 5.81
C GLU A 356 -1.61 1.71 5.27
N ILE A 357 -1.69 1.60 3.94
CA ILE A 357 -2.54 0.65 3.26
C ILE A 357 -1.87 0.06 2.03
N ASN A 358 -1.98 -1.25 1.85
CA ASN A 358 -1.56 -1.94 0.65
C ASN A 358 -2.65 -2.88 0.15
N ALA A 359 -2.94 -2.83 -1.14
CA ALA A 359 -3.65 -3.90 -1.83
C ALA A 359 -2.67 -5.03 -2.15
N LEU A 360 -3.10 -6.25 -1.90
CA LEU A 360 -2.36 -7.49 -2.11
C LEU A 360 -3.12 -8.31 -3.15
N ALA A 361 -2.45 -8.76 -4.20
CA ALA A 361 -3.05 -9.67 -5.17
C ALA A 361 -2.27 -10.99 -5.22
N ILE A 362 -2.98 -12.10 -5.07
CA ILE A 362 -2.47 -13.43 -5.40
C ILE A 362 -3.03 -13.78 -6.77
N ASP A 363 -2.32 -13.34 -7.79
CA ASP A 363 -2.73 -13.46 -9.18
C ASP A 363 -1.55 -13.33 -10.14
N PRO A 364 -1.23 -14.39 -10.91
CA PRO A 364 -0.11 -14.37 -11.85
C PRO A 364 -0.26 -13.31 -12.96
N GLU A 365 -1.47 -13.04 -13.43
CA GLU A 365 -1.70 -12.07 -14.51
C GLU A 365 -1.42 -10.64 -14.05
N THR A 366 -1.93 -10.24 -12.88
CA THR A 366 -1.65 -8.92 -12.28
C THR A 366 -0.16 -8.77 -11.97
N THR A 367 0.47 -9.82 -11.42
CA THR A 367 1.90 -9.80 -11.12
C THR A 367 2.74 -9.68 -12.38
N LYS A 368 2.35 -10.37 -13.48
CA LYS A 368 3.00 -10.27 -14.78
C LYS A 368 2.93 -8.85 -15.36
N GLN A 369 1.78 -8.17 -15.28
CA GLN A 369 1.66 -6.77 -15.74
C GLN A 369 2.61 -5.84 -14.99
N LEU A 370 2.74 -6.00 -13.67
CA LEU A 370 3.72 -5.24 -12.88
C LEU A 370 5.16 -5.61 -13.24
N ASP A 371 5.42 -6.88 -13.51
CA ASP A 371 6.74 -7.36 -13.91
C ASP A 371 7.17 -6.79 -15.26
N GLU A 372 6.30 -6.81 -16.25
CA GLU A 372 6.53 -6.19 -17.56
C GLU A 372 6.86 -4.70 -17.42
N ARG A 373 6.13 -4.00 -16.56
CA ARG A 373 6.40 -2.59 -16.27
C ARG A 373 7.72 -2.39 -15.53
N PHE A 374 8.04 -3.23 -14.57
CA PHE A 374 9.34 -3.22 -13.87
C PHE A 374 10.49 -3.41 -14.85
N MET A 375 10.39 -4.35 -15.79
CA MET A 375 11.40 -4.59 -16.82
C MET A 375 11.58 -3.38 -17.77
N GLN A 376 10.50 -2.68 -18.11
CA GLN A 376 10.58 -1.41 -18.87
C GLN A 376 11.28 -0.31 -18.06
N ASP A 377 10.97 -0.19 -16.78
CA ASP A 377 11.60 0.79 -15.89
C ASP A 377 13.09 0.46 -15.68
N LEU A 378 13.49 -0.83 -15.65
CA LEU A 378 14.90 -1.26 -15.57
C LEU A 378 15.75 -0.77 -16.75
N GLN A 379 15.19 -0.64 -17.96
CA GLN A 379 15.91 -0.11 -19.13
C GLN A 379 16.34 1.35 -18.93
N LYS A 380 15.70 2.04 -17.99
CA LYS A 380 16.00 3.42 -17.61
C LYS A 380 16.85 3.50 -16.34
N CYS A 381 17.36 2.37 -15.86
CA CYS A 381 18.15 2.30 -14.61
C CYS A 381 19.62 2.08 -14.87
N ASP A 382 20.45 2.51 -13.93
CA ASP A 382 21.82 2.07 -13.79
C ASP A 382 21.88 0.90 -12.82
N TYR A 383 22.56 -0.19 -13.22
CA TYR A 383 22.89 -1.25 -12.28
C TYR A 383 24.04 -0.80 -11.38
N MET A 384 23.88 -0.93 -10.08
CA MET A 384 24.84 -0.48 -9.09
C MET A 384 26.00 -1.47 -8.93
N THR A 385 27.00 -1.38 -9.83
CA THR A 385 28.28 -2.12 -9.73
C THR A 385 29.14 -1.59 -8.59
N GLU A 386 30.23 -2.29 -8.22
CA GLU A 386 31.17 -1.80 -7.21
C GLU A 386 31.80 -0.45 -7.63
N GLU A 387 32.05 -0.24 -8.92
CA GLU A 387 32.52 1.02 -9.47
C GLU A 387 31.52 2.16 -9.27
N GLU A 388 30.23 1.92 -9.55
CA GLU A 388 29.14 2.88 -9.34
C GLU A 388 28.96 3.22 -7.84
N TRP A 389 29.14 2.25 -6.94
CA TRP A 389 29.18 2.51 -5.50
C TRP A 389 30.33 3.42 -5.11
N HIS A 390 31.51 3.25 -5.68
CA HIS A 390 32.67 4.11 -5.40
C HIS A 390 32.46 5.52 -5.92
N LYS A 391 31.92 5.69 -7.14
CA LYS A 391 31.62 7.00 -7.72
C LYS A 391 30.54 7.76 -6.92
N SER A 392 29.50 7.07 -6.48
CA SER A 392 28.36 7.71 -5.80
C SER A 392 28.56 7.99 -4.31
N GLN A 393 29.60 7.45 -3.67
CA GLN A 393 29.82 7.56 -2.22
C GLN A 393 31.25 7.98 -1.84
N ASN A 394 31.56 9.27 -1.94
CA ASN A 394 32.77 9.83 -1.33
C ASN A 394 32.66 9.86 0.22
N ALA A 395 33.72 10.28 0.90
CA ALA A 395 33.76 10.32 2.37
C ALA A 395 32.62 11.17 2.98
N TRP A 396 32.28 12.30 2.34
CA TRP A 396 31.22 13.19 2.78
C TRP A 396 29.82 12.54 2.66
N HIS A 397 29.52 11.87 1.53
CA HIS A 397 28.28 11.13 1.37
C HIS A 397 28.16 9.96 2.36
N LYS A 398 29.26 9.26 2.64
CA LYS A 398 29.29 8.21 3.66
C LYS A 398 29.00 8.76 5.06
N PHE A 399 29.56 9.92 5.39
CA PHE A 399 29.29 10.61 6.66
C PHE A 399 27.83 11.06 6.76
N LYS A 400 27.28 11.72 5.73
CA LYS A 400 25.85 12.09 5.69
C LYS A 400 24.92 10.87 5.82
N GLY A 401 25.21 9.79 5.11
CA GLY A 401 24.45 8.55 5.20
C GLY A 401 24.55 7.90 6.58
N TRP A 402 25.69 8.03 7.27
CA TRP A 402 25.84 7.58 8.64
C TRP A 402 25.00 8.44 9.60
N LEU A 403 25.15 9.75 9.54
CA LEU A 403 24.38 10.70 10.36
C LEU A 403 22.87 10.56 10.13
N GLY A 404 22.44 10.56 8.86
CA GLY A 404 21.03 10.34 8.52
C GLY A 404 20.48 8.99 9.00
N SER A 405 21.34 7.94 9.02
CA SER A 405 20.95 6.63 9.55
C SER A 405 20.69 6.63 11.06
N LEU A 406 21.24 7.55 11.82
CA LEU A 406 20.92 7.74 13.25
C LEU A 406 19.56 8.40 13.43
N LEU A 407 19.12 9.18 12.45
CA LEU A 407 17.84 9.90 12.45
C LEU A 407 16.71 9.10 11.76
N THR A 408 16.97 7.87 11.32
CA THR A 408 15.96 7.04 10.59
C THR A 408 14.74 6.66 11.42
N PHE A 409 14.72 6.94 12.70
CA PHE A 409 13.52 6.81 13.53
C PHE A 409 12.56 8.01 13.37
N LEU A 410 13.06 9.11 12.78
CA LEU A 410 12.28 10.33 12.47
C LEU A 410 11.78 10.37 11.02
N ILE A 411 12.33 9.48 10.16
CA ILE A 411 12.08 9.44 8.72
C ILE A 411 11.27 8.21 8.36
#